data_a6b24b53fcbb4bde45805ddbce9dde06
#
_entry.id   a6b24b53fcbb4bde45805ddbce9dde06
#
_cell.length_a   1.000
_cell.length_b   1.000
_cell.length_c   1.000
_cell.angle_alpha   90.00
_cell.angle_beta   90.00
_cell.angle_gamma   90.00
#
_symmetry.space_group_name_H-M   'P 1'
#
loop_
_entity.id
_entity.type
_entity.pdbx_description
1 polymer ?
#
loop_
_entity_poly.entity_id
_entity_poly.type
_entity_poly.pdbx_seq_one_letter_code
_entity_poly.pdbx_strand_id
1 'polypeptide(L)'
;MAKTSSIDKNRKRAALVKRLAPKRARLKAIAADKSLPPEDRFNARLKLAELPRNSSSTRIRNRCELSGRPRGYYRKFKLSRLALRELASAGQIPGVVKSSW
;
A
#
# COMPACT_ATOMS: atom_id res chain seq x y z
N MET A 1 20.09 -1.01 -3.25
CA MET A 1 19.21 -0.86 -2.06
C MET A 1 18.41 0.41 -2.14
N ALA A 2 17.19 0.40 -1.59
CA ALA A 2 16.36 1.58 -1.54
C ALA A 2 16.87 2.56 -0.47
N LYS A 3 16.69 3.86 -0.75
CA LYS A 3 17.03 4.90 0.23
C LYS A 3 16.10 4.84 1.43
N THR A 4 16.64 5.07 2.61
CA THR A 4 15.86 5.12 3.86
C THR A 4 14.72 6.13 3.76
N SER A 5 14.96 7.29 3.12
CA SER A 5 13.93 8.31 2.92
C SER A 5 12.72 7.80 2.14
N SER A 6 12.94 6.96 1.13
CA SER A 6 11.85 6.37 0.35
C SER A 6 11.02 5.38 1.18
N ILE A 7 11.67 4.59 2.01
CA ILE A 7 11.01 3.66 2.92
C ILE A 7 10.18 4.42 3.96
N ASP A 8 10.72 5.47 4.55
CA ASP A 8 10.04 6.29 5.55
C ASP A 8 8.84 7.03 4.96
N LYS A 9 8.97 7.58 3.76
CA LYS A 9 7.84 8.19 3.04
C LYS A 9 6.71 7.20 2.82
N ASN A 10 7.03 5.97 2.42
CA ASN A 10 6.04 4.92 2.21
C ASN A 10 5.32 4.55 3.52
N ARG A 11 6.05 4.45 4.64
CA ARG A 11 5.48 4.20 5.96
C ARG A 11 4.53 5.32 6.40
N LYS A 12 4.91 6.57 6.19
CA LYS A 12 4.08 7.74 6.49
C LYS A 12 2.80 7.74 5.67
N ARG A 13 2.89 7.41 4.38
CA ARG A 13 1.71 7.26 3.51
C ARG A 13 0.79 6.16 4.01
N ALA A 14 1.32 5.01 4.36
CA ALA A 14 0.54 3.88 4.88
C ALA A 14 -0.21 4.25 6.17
N ALA A 15 0.47 4.94 7.11
CA ALA A 15 -0.14 5.41 8.35
C ALA A 15 -1.27 6.42 8.08
N LEU A 16 -1.04 7.38 7.18
CA LEU A 16 -2.03 8.38 6.81
C LEU A 16 -3.25 7.76 6.11
N VAL A 17 -3.02 6.81 5.21
CA VAL A 17 -4.10 6.06 4.53
C VAL A 17 -4.95 5.33 5.56
N LYS A 18 -4.34 4.62 6.49
CA LYS A 18 -5.05 3.89 7.54
C LYS A 18 -5.90 4.82 8.41
N ARG A 19 -5.34 5.97 8.80
CA ARG A 19 -6.04 6.95 9.64
C ARG A 19 -7.25 7.56 8.95
N LEU A 20 -7.13 7.90 7.67
CA LEU A 20 -8.17 8.58 6.89
C LEU A 20 -9.07 7.63 6.10
N ALA A 21 -8.83 6.31 6.15
CA ALA A 21 -9.61 5.32 5.41
C ALA A 21 -11.12 5.39 5.70
N PRO A 22 -11.61 5.47 6.97
CA PRO A 22 -13.03 5.56 7.25
C PRO A 22 -13.68 6.81 6.66
N LYS A 23 -13.02 7.96 6.80
CA LYS A 23 -13.51 9.23 6.27
C LYS A 23 -13.60 9.20 4.74
N ARG A 24 -12.56 8.68 4.11
CA ARG A 24 -12.49 8.56 2.65
C ARG A 24 -13.55 7.60 2.11
N ALA A 25 -13.77 6.46 2.77
CA ALA A 25 -14.79 5.49 2.38
C ALA A 25 -16.20 6.09 2.48
N ARG A 26 -16.49 6.83 3.55
CA ARG A 26 -17.77 7.52 3.73
C ARG A 26 -18.04 8.52 2.62
N LEU A 27 -17.07 9.37 2.31
CA LEU A 27 -17.20 10.38 1.26
C LEU A 27 -17.36 9.75 -0.13
N LYS A 28 -16.66 8.68 -0.41
CA LYS A 28 -16.80 7.92 -1.67
C LYS A 28 -18.19 7.31 -1.80
N ALA A 29 -18.71 6.74 -0.72
CA ALA A 29 -20.06 6.16 -0.72
C ALA A 29 -21.12 7.23 -1.02
N ILE A 30 -21.02 8.41 -0.40
CA ILE A 30 -21.92 9.54 -0.66
C ILE A 30 -21.81 10.01 -2.12
N ALA A 31 -20.58 10.15 -2.62
CA ALA A 31 -20.36 10.61 -4.00
C ALA A 31 -20.86 9.63 -5.07
N ALA A 32 -20.85 8.33 -4.75
CA ALA A 32 -21.32 7.27 -5.67
C ALA A 32 -22.83 6.99 -5.58
N ASP A 33 -23.50 7.43 -4.52
CA ASP A 33 -24.91 7.16 -4.29
C ASP A 33 -25.79 8.02 -5.23
N LYS A 34 -26.46 7.37 -6.15
CA LYS A 34 -27.32 8.01 -7.14
C LYS A 34 -28.67 8.49 -6.56
N SER A 35 -29.05 8.00 -5.38
CA SER A 35 -30.31 8.39 -4.73
C SER A 35 -30.23 9.77 -4.05
N LEU A 36 -29.02 10.26 -3.82
CA LEU A 36 -28.79 11.56 -3.19
C LEU A 36 -28.87 12.71 -4.20
N PRO A 37 -29.25 13.95 -3.75
CA PRO A 37 -29.23 15.12 -4.60
C PRO A 37 -27.85 15.39 -5.20
N PRO A 38 -27.76 15.95 -6.43
CA PRO A 38 -26.48 16.26 -7.06
C PRO A 38 -25.59 17.20 -6.22
N GLU A 39 -26.18 18.10 -5.46
CA GLU A 39 -25.45 19.04 -4.59
C GLU A 39 -24.68 18.32 -3.49
N ASP A 40 -25.30 17.36 -2.81
CA ASP A 40 -24.64 16.58 -1.74
C ASP A 40 -23.50 15.73 -2.32
N ARG A 41 -23.72 15.16 -3.48
CA ARG A 41 -22.69 14.37 -4.18
C ARG A 41 -21.50 15.24 -4.58
N PHE A 42 -21.76 16.43 -5.07
CA PHE A 42 -20.73 17.40 -5.45
C PHE A 42 -19.94 17.86 -4.24
N ASN A 43 -20.60 18.18 -3.13
CA ASN A 43 -19.94 18.55 -1.88
C ASN A 43 -19.05 17.44 -1.34
N ALA A 44 -19.49 16.17 -1.45
CA ALA A 44 -18.67 15.02 -1.06
C ALA A 44 -17.41 14.91 -1.92
N ARG A 45 -17.50 15.16 -3.22
CA ARG A 45 -16.35 15.18 -4.13
C ARG A 45 -15.37 16.30 -3.79
N LEU A 46 -15.85 17.47 -3.44
CA LEU A 46 -15.02 18.59 -2.99
C LEU A 46 -14.24 18.22 -1.72
N LYS A 47 -14.92 17.64 -0.74
CA LYS A 47 -14.28 17.18 0.50
C LYS A 47 -13.24 16.08 0.27
N LEU A 48 -13.49 15.19 -0.69
CA LEU A 48 -12.49 14.19 -1.11
C LEU A 48 -11.25 14.86 -1.70
N ALA A 49 -11.43 15.91 -2.52
CA ALA A 49 -10.32 16.64 -3.13
C ALA A 49 -9.50 17.43 -2.10
N GLU A 50 -10.12 17.87 -1.00
CA GLU A 50 -9.44 18.58 0.10
C GLU A 50 -8.57 17.65 0.96
N LEU A 51 -8.83 16.34 0.94
CA LEU A 51 -8.04 15.38 1.71
C LEU A 51 -6.58 15.35 1.23
N PRO A 52 -5.60 15.10 2.13
CA PRO A 52 -4.20 14.99 1.74
C PRO A 52 -4.02 13.96 0.62
N ARG A 53 -3.21 14.30 -0.39
CA ARG A 53 -2.96 13.40 -1.52
C ARG A 53 -2.32 12.07 -1.09
N ASN A 54 -1.47 12.11 -0.07
CA ASN A 54 -0.82 10.92 0.48
C ASN A 54 -1.76 10.02 1.27
N SER A 55 -3.04 10.41 1.47
CA SER A 55 -4.06 9.56 2.05
C SER A 55 -4.67 8.56 1.06
N SER A 56 -4.31 8.65 -0.22
CA SER A 56 -4.78 7.69 -1.23
C SER A 56 -4.00 6.38 -1.14
N SER A 57 -4.74 5.27 -1.04
CA SER A 57 -4.15 3.92 -0.98
C SER A 57 -3.35 3.55 -2.24
N THR A 58 -3.65 4.19 -3.38
CA THR A 58 -2.93 3.94 -4.64
C THR A 58 -1.49 4.41 -4.61
N ARG A 59 -1.13 5.29 -3.68
CA ARG A 59 0.23 5.81 -3.52
C ARG A 59 1.14 4.93 -2.68
N ILE A 60 0.57 3.95 -1.97
CA ILE A 60 1.35 2.99 -1.19
C ILE A 60 2.01 2.01 -2.16
N ARG A 61 3.29 1.76 -1.95
CA ARG A 61 4.05 0.77 -2.71
C ARG A 61 4.51 -0.35 -1.80
N ASN A 62 4.27 -1.59 -2.21
CA ASN A 62 4.82 -2.74 -1.54
C ASN A 62 6.34 -2.74 -1.66
N ARG A 63 7.04 -2.84 -0.53
CA ARG A 63 8.50 -2.85 -0.46
C ARG A 63 8.97 -4.03 0.37
N CYS A 64 10.10 -4.59 -0.02
CA CYS A 64 10.76 -5.66 0.74
C CYS A 64 11.00 -5.20 2.18
N GLU A 65 10.67 -6.04 3.15
CA GLU A 65 10.87 -5.73 4.57
C GLU A 65 12.34 -5.62 4.94
N LEU A 66 13.22 -6.33 4.25
CA LEU A 66 14.66 -6.32 4.53
C LEU A 66 15.39 -5.22 3.77
N SER A 67 15.22 -5.14 2.45
CA SER A 67 15.99 -4.23 1.60
C SER A 67 15.24 -2.97 1.19
N GLY A 68 13.92 -2.95 1.31
CA GLY A 68 13.09 -1.83 0.85
C GLY A 68 12.88 -1.78 -0.67
N ARG A 69 13.31 -2.80 -1.39
CA ARG A 69 13.17 -2.85 -2.86
C ARG A 69 11.70 -2.81 -3.28
N PRO A 70 11.28 -1.88 -4.19
CA PRO A 70 9.88 -1.75 -4.60
C PRO A 70 9.46 -2.71 -5.72
N ARG A 71 10.42 -3.34 -6.38
CA ARG A 71 10.17 -4.24 -7.50
C ARG A 71 10.59 -5.66 -7.17
N GLY A 72 10.03 -6.63 -7.91
CA GLY A 72 10.30 -8.04 -7.64
C GLY A 72 9.86 -8.46 -6.25
N TYR A 73 8.70 -8.01 -5.82
CA TYR A 73 8.16 -8.23 -4.48
C TYR A 73 7.18 -9.39 -4.48
N TYR A 74 7.37 -10.32 -3.53
CA TYR A 74 6.44 -11.42 -3.28
C TYR A 74 5.52 -11.08 -2.12
N ARG A 75 4.23 -10.89 -2.39
CA ARG A 75 3.24 -10.52 -1.37
C ARG A 75 3.11 -11.54 -0.25
N LYS A 76 3.22 -12.82 -0.58
CA LYS A 76 3.12 -13.91 0.40
C LYS A 76 4.20 -13.83 1.48
N PHE A 77 5.42 -13.49 1.10
CA PHE A 77 6.57 -13.44 2.00
C PHE A 77 6.95 -12.02 2.43
N LYS A 78 6.39 -11.01 1.77
CA LYS A 78 6.73 -9.59 1.97
C LYS A 78 8.22 -9.30 1.74
N LEU A 79 8.81 -10.03 0.83
CA LEU A 79 10.23 -9.95 0.50
C LEU A 79 10.44 -9.76 -1.00
N SER A 80 11.56 -9.14 -1.38
CA SER A 80 11.98 -9.07 -2.78
C SER A 80 12.47 -10.45 -3.24
N ARG A 81 12.53 -10.65 -4.57
CA ARG A 81 13.04 -11.88 -5.15
C ARG A 81 14.46 -12.22 -4.67
N LEU A 82 15.30 -11.20 -4.46
CA LEU A 82 16.68 -11.39 -4.01
C LEU A 82 16.73 -11.82 -2.54
N ALA A 83 16.01 -11.13 -1.67
CA ALA A 83 15.93 -11.48 -0.26
C ALA A 83 15.26 -12.85 -0.05
N LEU A 84 14.23 -13.17 -0.81
CA LEU A 84 13.56 -14.47 -0.76
C LEU A 84 14.54 -15.60 -1.13
N ARG A 85 15.30 -15.43 -2.20
CA ARG A 85 16.29 -16.42 -2.63
C ARG A 85 17.37 -16.65 -1.58
N GLU A 86 17.90 -15.58 -1.02
CA GLU A 86 18.94 -15.67 0.02
C GLU A 86 18.44 -16.38 1.28
N LEU A 87 17.28 -15.97 1.79
CA LEU A 87 16.72 -16.58 3.00
C LEU A 87 16.27 -18.03 2.78
N ALA A 88 15.69 -18.34 1.63
CA ALA A 88 15.30 -19.70 1.29
C ALA A 88 16.52 -20.63 1.15
N SER A 89 17.59 -20.14 0.52
CA SER A 89 18.83 -20.91 0.39
C SER A 89 19.50 -21.16 1.73
N ALA A 90 19.36 -20.23 2.68
CA ALA A 90 19.84 -20.38 4.05
C ALA A 90 18.91 -21.24 4.95
N GLY A 91 17.77 -21.69 4.42
CA GLY A 91 16.81 -22.51 5.16
C GLY A 91 16.01 -21.77 6.22
N GLN A 92 15.93 -20.43 6.13
CA GLN A 92 15.25 -19.60 7.11
C GLN A 92 13.74 -19.40 6.83
N ILE A 93 13.26 -19.84 5.67
CA ILE A 93 11.84 -19.78 5.32
C ILE A 93 11.25 -21.18 5.39
N PRO A 94 10.35 -21.45 6.36
CA PRO A 94 9.77 -22.79 6.50
C PRO A 94 8.87 -23.14 5.31
N GLY A 95 8.89 -24.40 4.90
CA GLY A 95 8.04 -24.90 3.83
C GLY A 95 8.50 -24.58 2.41
N VAL A 96 9.58 -23.87 2.24
CA VAL A 96 10.14 -23.53 0.92
C VAL A 96 11.20 -24.58 0.57
N VAL A 97 10.98 -25.27 -0.55
CA VAL A 97 11.89 -26.30 -1.08
C VAL A 97 12.42 -25.81 -2.42
N LYS A 98 13.72 -25.96 -2.61
CA LYS A 98 14.37 -25.63 -3.88
C LYS A 98 13.91 -26.60 -4.96
N SER A 99 13.36 -26.05 -6.03
CA SER A 99 12.85 -26.81 -7.17
C SER A 99 13.87 -26.72 -8.31
N SER A 100 14.78 -27.67 -8.37
CA SER A 100 15.73 -27.77 -9.45
C SER A 100 15.92 -29.23 -9.85
N TRP A 101 16.06 -29.45 -11.13
CA TRP A 101 16.30 -30.75 -11.73
C TRP A 101 17.39 -30.71 -12.78
#